data_bc6ce5abaa2cbf4176085a6f6e0fbef1
#
_entry.id   bc6ce5abaa2cbf4176085a6f6e0fbef1
#
_cell.length_a   1.000
_cell.length_b   1.000
_cell.length_c   1.000
_cell.angle_alpha   90.00
_cell.angle_beta   90.00
_cell.angle_gamma   90.00
#
_symmetry.space_group_name_H-M   'P 1'
#
loop_
_entity.id
_entity.type
_entity.pdbx_description
1 polymer ?
#
loop_
_entity_poly.entity_id
_entity_poly.type
_entity_poly.pdbx_seq_one_letter_code
_entity_poly.pdbx_strand_id
1 'polypeptide(L)'
;TFTASGTPTLTQDNASNNLATLNPLSYQVASQMSAPPTNGNTTLVSSSGSSWGTLISTIGATTGKYYFEAKLITLGSNCIVGAVDINDNRSNGSAEWYIGQSSTGQGYQNNGAASNGGASYGATYTNGDIIGVAMDLDNNKIYWSKNGTFQNSGVPTSGSTGTGALNLTAGTTYAFALTG
;
A
#
# COMPACT_ATOMS: atom_id res chain seq x y z
N THR A 1 -26.13 25.43 -5.49
CA THR A 1 -26.00 25.30 -4.02
C THR A 1 -25.77 23.84 -3.71
N PHE A 2 -24.67 23.50 -3.06
CA PHE A 2 -24.41 22.14 -2.58
C PHE A 2 -25.02 22.00 -1.19
N THR A 3 -25.77 20.94 -0.97
CA THR A 3 -26.31 20.61 0.35
C THR A 3 -25.49 19.44 0.91
N ALA A 4 -24.86 19.62 2.07
CA ALA A 4 -24.19 18.56 2.77
C ALA A 4 -25.22 17.53 3.26
N SER A 5 -24.97 16.24 2.98
CA SER A 5 -25.75 15.13 3.51
C SER A 5 -24.90 14.38 4.54
N GLY A 6 -25.44 14.11 5.70
CA GLY A 6 -24.71 13.51 6.82
C GLY A 6 -24.01 14.55 7.69
N THR A 7 -23.04 14.12 8.46
CA THR A 7 -22.18 14.98 9.30
C THR A 7 -20.81 15.08 8.66
N PRO A 8 -20.53 16.05 7.78
CA PRO A 8 -19.21 16.17 7.16
C PRO A 8 -18.18 16.53 8.24
N THR A 9 -17.06 15.82 8.25
CA THR A 9 -15.93 16.15 9.10
C THR A 9 -15.02 17.12 8.35
N LEU A 10 -14.67 18.23 8.98
CA LEU A 10 -13.65 19.13 8.45
C LEU A 10 -12.30 18.40 8.47
N THR A 11 -11.72 18.18 7.30
CA THR A 11 -10.34 17.73 7.17
C THR A 11 -9.45 18.93 6.88
N GLN A 12 -8.24 18.90 7.42
CA GLN A 12 -7.24 19.95 7.16
C GLN A 12 -6.44 19.63 5.89
N ASP A 13 -7.14 19.24 4.82
CA ASP A 13 -6.51 19.08 3.52
C ASP A 13 -6.35 20.45 2.87
N ASN A 14 -5.12 20.87 2.65
CA ASN A 14 -4.75 22.13 2.01
C ASN A 14 -3.47 21.95 1.21
N ALA A 15 -3.01 22.97 0.49
CA ALA A 15 -1.84 22.89 -0.37
C ALA A 15 -0.53 22.48 0.36
N SER A 16 -0.45 22.68 1.67
CA SER A 16 0.69 22.27 2.50
C SER A 16 0.45 20.98 3.29
N ASN A 17 -0.78 20.46 3.28
CA ASN A 17 -1.16 19.22 3.99
C ASN A 17 -2.13 18.42 3.12
N ASN A 18 -1.62 17.88 2.01
CA ASN A 18 -2.39 17.10 1.06
C ASN A 18 -2.33 15.62 1.44
N LEU A 19 -3.49 15.04 1.72
CA LEU A 19 -3.63 13.65 2.14
C LEU A 19 -3.85 12.73 0.94
N ALA A 20 -3.07 11.66 0.86
CA ALA A 20 -3.30 10.60 -0.11
C ALA A 20 -4.55 9.80 0.26
N THR A 21 -5.35 9.47 -0.75
CA THR A 21 -6.44 8.49 -0.66
C THR A 21 -6.20 7.38 -1.68
N LEU A 22 -6.99 6.32 -1.64
CA LEU A 22 -6.98 5.31 -2.70
C LEU A 22 -7.55 5.94 -3.98
N ASN A 23 -6.89 5.67 -5.10
CA ASN A 23 -7.29 6.22 -6.40
C ASN A 23 -8.37 5.34 -7.04
N PRO A 24 -9.64 5.75 -7.11
CA PRO A 24 -10.70 4.96 -7.71
C PRO A 24 -10.51 4.77 -9.22
N LEU A 25 -9.73 5.60 -9.89
CA LEU A 25 -9.41 5.48 -11.32
C LEU A 25 -8.33 4.43 -11.58
N SER A 26 -7.56 4.03 -10.56
CA SER A 26 -6.62 2.91 -10.65
C SER A 26 -7.31 1.56 -10.48
N TYR A 27 -8.61 1.56 -10.22
CA TYR A 27 -9.45 0.38 -10.19
C TYR A 27 -9.45 -0.26 -11.57
N GLN A 28 -8.62 -1.24 -11.74
CA GLN A 28 -8.52 -1.97 -12.99
C GLN A 28 -9.12 -3.36 -12.81
N VAL A 29 -10.18 -3.62 -13.54
CA VAL A 29 -10.85 -4.90 -13.67
C VAL A 29 -11.85 -5.20 -12.56
N ALA A 30 -13.12 -4.97 -12.86
CA ALA A 30 -14.27 -5.29 -12.02
C ALA A 30 -14.34 -6.76 -11.54
N SER A 31 -13.56 -7.66 -12.12
CA SER A 31 -13.48 -9.07 -11.73
C SER A 31 -12.53 -9.34 -10.56
N GLN A 32 -11.65 -8.39 -10.21
CA GLN A 32 -10.62 -8.55 -9.17
C GLN A 32 -10.90 -7.76 -7.90
N MET A 33 -11.84 -6.81 -7.98
CA MET A 33 -12.27 -6.00 -6.84
C MET A 33 -13.79 -6.04 -6.77
N SER A 34 -14.36 -6.24 -5.60
CA SER A 34 -15.82 -6.31 -5.44
C SER A 34 -16.52 -4.97 -5.59
N ALA A 35 -15.83 -3.87 -5.33
CA ALA A 35 -16.38 -2.52 -5.41
C ALA A 35 -15.26 -1.45 -5.49
N PRO A 36 -15.57 -0.25 -6.01
CA PRO A 36 -14.70 0.91 -5.85
C PRO A 36 -14.42 1.20 -4.37
N PRO A 37 -13.31 1.92 -4.06
CA PRO A 37 -13.03 2.29 -2.67
C PRO A 37 -14.15 3.16 -2.09
N THR A 38 -14.43 2.96 -0.81
CA THR A 38 -15.51 3.64 -0.06
C THR A 38 -14.95 4.57 1.01
N ASN A 39 -15.84 5.20 1.81
CA ASN A 39 -15.46 6.10 2.91
C ASN A 39 -14.49 7.21 2.48
N GLY A 40 -14.82 7.95 1.42
CA GLY A 40 -13.94 8.97 0.87
C GLY A 40 -12.64 8.39 0.28
N ASN A 41 -12.73 7.22 -0.33
CA ASN A 41 -11.61 6.48 -0.92
C ASN A 41 -10.53 6.05 0.09
N THR A 42 -10.91 5.77 1.32
CA THR A 42 -9.97 5.28 2.36
C THR A 42 -10.17 3.81 2.73
N THR A 43 -11.21 3.17 2.20
CA THR A 43 -11.53 1.77 2.48
C THR A 43 -11.53 0.95 1.20
N LEU A 44 -10.71 -0.10 1.17
CA LEU A 44 -10.69 -1.12 0.12
C LEU A 44 -11.55 -2.31 0.54
N VAL A 45 -12.37 -2.82 -0.37
CA VAL A 45 -13.07 -4.09 -0.24
C VAL A 45 -12.62 -5.00 -1.39
N SER A 46 -11.87 -6.05 -1.06
CA SER A 46 -11.43 -7.05 -2.04
C SER A 46 -12.58 -7.96 -2.45
N SER A 47 -12.46 -8.61 -3.62
CA SER A 47 -13.39 -9.67 -4.01
C SER A 47 -13.18 -10.93 -3.15
N SER A 48 -14.26 -11.65 -2.87
CA SER A 48 -14.19 -13.00 -2.30
C SER A 48 -13.83 -13.99 -3.41
N GLY A 49 -12.56 -14.33 -3.56
CA GLY A 49 -12.15 -15.28 -4.59
C GLY A 49 -10.64 -15.47 -4.66
N SER A 50 -10.21 -16.20 -5.67
CA SER A 50 -8.78 -16.45 -5.94
C SER A 50 -8.11 -15.35 -6.78
N SER A 51 -8.80 -14.26 -7.04
CA SER A 51 -8.28 -13.13 -7.83
C SER A 51 -7.76 -12.04 -6.93
N TRP A 52 -6.60 -11.51 -7.26
CA TRP A 52 -5.96 -10.40 -6.58
C TRP A 52 -6.35 -9.08 -7.23
N GLY A 53 -6.62 -8.07 -6.43
CA GLY A 53 -6.86 -6.71 -6.92
C GLY A 53 -5.99 -5.70 -6.17
N THR A 54 -5.37 -4.77 -6.91
CA THR A 54 -4.51 -3.74 -6.32
C THR A 54 -5.09 -2.35 -6.56
N LEU A 55 -5.20 -1.57 -5.50
CA LEU A 55 -5.44 -0.13 -5.56
C LEU A 55 -4.18 0.62 -5.12
N ILE A 56 -3.90 1.72 -5.81
CA ILE A 56 -2.79 2.63 -5.47
C ILE A 56 -3.33 3.92 -4.85
N SER A 57 -2.46 4.65 -4.17
CA SER A 57 -2.76 5.99 -3.67
C SER A 57 -2.86 7.01 -4.80
N THR A 58 -3.55 8.13 -4.52
CA THR A 58 -3.67 9.28 -5.43
C THR A 58 -2.36 10.06 -5.58
N ILE A 59 -1.41 9.86 -4.67
CA ILE A 59 -0.10 10.54 -4.66
C ILE A 59 0.97 9.50 -4.90
N GLY A 60 1.86 9.78 -5.87
CA GLY A 60 3.11 9.06 -6.10
C GLY A 60 4.30 10.02 -5.97
N ALA A 61 5.48 9.48 -5.65
CA ALA A 61 6.70 10.25 -5.47
C ALA A 61 7.93 9.48 -5.96
N THR A 62 8.98 10.22 -6.35
CA THR A 62 10.30 9.67 -6.73
C THR A 62 11.38 9.96 -5.70
N THR A 63 11.16 10.92 -4.81
CA THR A 63 12.09 11.36 -3.77
C THR A 63 11.32 11.69 -2.51
N GLY A 64 12.02 11.80 -1.39
CA GLY A 64 11.45 12.16 -0.09
C GLY A 64 11.10 10.94 0.77
N LYS A 65 10.50 11.22 1.91
CA LYS A 65 10.13 10.22 2.93
C LYS A 65 8.63 10.28 3.19
N TYR A 66 7.98 9.14 3.14
CA TYR A 66 6.53 9.04 3.24
C TYR A 66 6.14 7.92 4.19
N TYR A 67 4.99 8.08 4.84
CA TYR A 67 4.43 7.10 5.75
C TYR A 67 2.91 7.02 5.60
N PHE A 68 2.36 5.81 5.66
CA PHE A 68 0.93 5.59 5.80
C PHE A 68 0.63 4.36 6.65
N GLU A 69 -0.59 4.24 7.10
CA GLU A 69 -1.09 3.08 7.85
C GLU A 69 -2.32 2.48 7.17
N ALA A 70 -2.36 1.15 7.15
CA ALA A 70 -3.52 0.38 6.74
C ALA A 70 -4.02 -0.46 7.92
N LYS A 71 -5.28 -0.23 8.34
CA LYS A 71 -5.95 -1.06 9.34
C LYS A 71 -6.72 -2.18 8.66
N LEU A 72 -6.48 -3.41 9.07
CA LEU A 72 -7.24 -4.56 8.61
C LEU A 72 -8.57 -4.64 9.38
N ILE A 73 -9.68 -4.50 8.67
CA ILE A 73 -11.02 -4.59 9.26
C ILE A 73 -11.51 -6.04 9.16
N THR A 74 -11.49 -6.59 7.97
CA THR A 74 -11.82 -7.99 7.71
C THR A 74 -10.84 -8.51 6.69
N LEU A 75 -10.07 -9.52 7.06
CA LEU A 75 -9.11 -10.19 6.20
C LEU A 75 -9.82 -11.39 5.55
N GLY A 76 -9.76 -11.45 4.22
CA GLY A 76 -10.07 -12.65 3.46
C GLY A 76 -8.93 -13.67 3.58
N SER A 77 -8.58 -14.32 2.47
CA SER A 77 -7.48 -15.29 2.47
C SER A 77 -6.11 -14.63 2.42
N ASN A 78 -5.97 -13.55 1.66
CA ASN A 78 -4.70 -12.88 1.42
C ASN A 78 -4.85 -11.35 1.42
N CYS A 79 -3.80 -10.68 1.90
CA CYS A 79 -3.70 -9.22 1.87
C CYS A 79 -2.22 -8.83 1.79
N ILE A 80 -1.92 -7.84 0.95
CA ILE A 80 -0.57 -7.28 0.84
C ILE A 80 -0.67 -5.76 0.98
N VAL A 81 0.19 -5.20 1.82
CA VAL A 81 0.32 -3.75 2.02
C VAL A 81 1.70 -3.32 1.58
N GLY A 82 1.81 -2.29 0.73
CA GLY A 82 3.12 -1.88 0.24
C GLY A 82 3.12 -0.71 -0.73
N ALA A 83 3.99 -0.78 -1.73
CA ALA A 83 4.15 0.23 -2.76
C ALA A 83 4.46 -0.39 -4.12
N VAL A 84 4.01 0.27 -5.19
CA VAL A 84 4.24 -0.12 -6.58
C VAL A 84 4.65 1.06 -7.43
N ASP A 85 5.31 0.80 -8.56
CA ASP A 85 5.52 1.79 -9.61
C ASP A 85 4.17 2.22 -10.20
N ILE A 86 3.92 3.52 -10.26
CA ILE A 86 2.68 4.05 -10.85
C ILE A 86 2.53 3.72 -12.34
N ASN A 87 3.63 3.44 -13.04
CA ASN A 87 3.66 3.09 -14.45
C ASN A 87 3.46 1.59 -14.71
N ASP A 88 3.46 0.75 -13.67
CA ASP A 88 3.19 -0.67 -13.84
C ASP A 88 1.77 -0.90 -14.34
N ASN A 89 1.67 -1.72 -15.38
CA ASN A 89 0.39 -2.10 -15.94
C ASN A 89 -0.27 -3.17 -15.09
N ARG A 90 -1.30 -2.79 -14.36
CA ARG A 90 -2.06 -3.65 -13.43
C ARG A 90 -3.32 -4.27 -14.06
N SER A 91 -3.41 -4.31 -15.39
CA SER A 91 -4.53 -4.96 -16.08
C SER A 91 -4.38 -6.49 -16.06
N ASN A 92 -5.52 -7.18 -16.16
CA ASN A 92 -5.54 -8.65 -16.21
C ASN A 92 -4.62 -9.18 -17.31
N GLY A 93 -3.70 -10.06 -16.94
CA GLY A 93 -2.68 -10.60 -17.85
C GLY A 93 -1.40 -9.77 -17.95
N SER A 94 -1.28 -8.70 -17.18
CA SER A 94 -0.12 -7.81 -17.16
C SER A 94 0.68 -7.90 -15.86
N ALA A 95 1.79 -7.18 -15.79
CA ALA A 95 2.87 -7.44 -14.85
C ALA A 95 2.54 -7.28 -13.36
N GLU A 96 1.49 -6.53 -12.96
CA GLU A 96 1.26 -6.23 -11.55
C GLU A 96 -0.21 -6.36 -11.14
N TRP A 97 -0.71 -7.59 -10.94
CA TRP A 97 -2.05 -7.82 -10.37
C TRP A 97 -2.07 -7.58 -8.86
N TYR A 98 -0.99 -7.98 -8.20
CA TYR A 98 -0.76 -7.80 -6.78
C TYR A 98 0.63 -7.21 -6.56
N ILE A 99 0.81 -6.55 -5.44
CA ILE A 99 2.09 -5.93 -5.06
C ILE A 99 3.19 -7.00 -5.02
N GLY A 100 4.28 -6.77 -5.76
CA GLY A 100 5.43 -7.67 -5.83
C GLY A 100 5.33 -8.78 -6.87
N GLN A 101 4.33 -8.75 -7.75
CA GLN A 101 4.29 -9.64 -8.91
C GLN A 101 5.36 -9.27 -9.93
N SER A 102 5.58 -7.98 -10.14
CA SER A 102 6.73 -7.49 -10.90
C SER A 102 7.95 -7.25 -10.00
N SER A 103 9.09 -6.98 -10.60
CA SER A 103 10.33 -6.68 -9.88
C SER A 103 10.35 -5.33 -9.18
N THR A 104 9.40 -4.44 -9.47
CA THR A 104 9.36 -3.06 -8.95
C THR A 104 8.53 -2.93 -7.68
N GLY A 105 7.40 -3.64 -7.56
CA GLY A 105 6.55 -3.59 -6.38
C GLY A 105 7.16 -4.30 -5.18
N GLN A 106 7.00 -3.71 -3.99
CA GLN A 106 7.42 -4.28 -2.71
C GLN A 106 6.26 -4.28 -1.73
N GLY A 107 6.00 -5.40 -1.09
CA GLY A 107 4.88 -5.56 -0.17
C GLY A 107 5.16 -6.50 0.99
N TYR A 108 4.36 -6.37 2.03
CA TYR A 108 4.33 -7.24 3.18
C TYR A 108 2.99 -7.96 3.21
N GLN A 109 3.04 -9.28 3.13
CA GLN A 109 1.87 -10.14 3.05
C GLN A 109 1.44 -10.60 4.45
N ASN A 110 0.15 -10.86 4.62
CA ASN A 110 -0.44 -11.27 5.91
C ASN A 110 0.12 -12.59 6.48
N ASN A 111 0.75 -13.42 5.67
CA ASN A 111 1.46 -14.63 6.11
C ASN A 111 2.85 -14.38 6.69
N GLY A 112 3.30 -13.12 6.74
CA GLY A 112 4.61 -12.73 7.25
C GLY A 112 5.71 -12.64 6.19
N ALA A 113 5.40 -12.91 4.93
CA ALA A 113 6.39 -12.91 3.85
C ALA A 113 6.49 -11.54 3.14
N ALA A 114 7.64 -11.26 2.54
CA ALA A 114 7.76 -10.25 1.50
C ALA A 114 7.05 -10.75 0.23
N SER A 115 6.26 -9.90 -0.43
CA SER A 115 5.49 -10.28 -1.61
C SER A 115 6.38 -10.56 -2.82
N ASN A 116 7.52 -9.87 -2.93
CA ASN A 116 8.51 -10.12 -3.97
C ASN A 116 9.53 -11.15 -3.49
N GLY A 117 9.37 -12.39 -3.96
CA GLY A 117 10.30 -13.50 -3.66
C GLY A 117 9.90 -14.38 -2.48
N GLY A 118 8.82 -14.08 -1.75
CA GLY A 118 8.27 -14.95 -0.71
C GLY A 118 9.15 -15.18 0.53
N ALA A 119 10.23 -14.41 0.70
CA ALA A 119 11.11 -14.52 1.87
C ALA A 119 10.37 -14.04 3.14
N SER A 120 10.65 -14.67 4.28
CA SER A 120 10.13 -14.21 5.57
C SER A 120 10.60 -12.78 5.85
N TYR A 121 9.67 -11.90 6.20
CA TYR A 121 9.95 -10.50 6.53
C TYR A 121 9.58 -10.15 7.96
N GLY A 122 8.48 -10.67 8.46
CA GLY A 122 7.99 -10.34 9.80
C GLY A 122 6.92 -11.28 10.30
N ALA A 123 6.20 -10.85 11.32
CA ALA A 123 5.11 -11.60 11.93
C ALA A 123 3.88 -11.65 11.01
N THR A 124 3.09 -12.70 11.08
CA THR A 124 1.76 -12.75 10.45
C THR A 124 0.85 -11.65 11.01
N TYR A 125 -0.09 -11.16 10.20
CA TYR A 125 -1.07 -10.17 10.66
C TYR A 125 -2.49 -10.54 10.26
N THR A 126 -3.47 -10.06 11.01
CA THR A 126 -4.88 -10.45 10.90
C THR A 126 -5.81 -9.27 11.21
N ASN A 127 -7.11 -9.54 11.33
CA ASN A 127 -8.13 -8.54 11.65
C ASN A 127 -7.77 -7.74 12.91
N GLY A 128 -7.95 -6.44 12.82
CA GLY A 128 -7.64 -5.48 13.89
C GLY A 128 -6.21 -4.95 13.87
N ASP A 129 -5.27 -5.66 13.22
CA ASP A 129 -3.88 -5.19 13.11
C ASP A 129 -3.77 -3.93 12.23
N ILE A 130 -2.81 -3.09 12.57
CA ILE A 130 -2.43 -1.89 11.81
C ILE A 130 -1.05 -2.14 11.22
N ILE A 131 -0.96 -2.02 9.90
CA ILE A 131 0.29 -2.16 9.17
C ILE A 131 0.73 -0.76 8.71
N GLY A 132 1.84 -0.30 9.25
CA GLY A 132 2.49 0.93 8.80
C GLY A 132 3.49 0.65 7.70
N VAL A 133 3.59 1.54 6.73
CA VAL A 133 4.57 1.50 5.64
C VAL A 133 5.36 2.79 5.62
N ALA A 134 6.68 2.69 5.75
CA ALA A 134 7.59 3.82 5.65
C ALA A 134 8.46 3.68 4.38
N MET A 135 8.38 4.66 3.49
CA MET A 135 9.24 4.76 2.29
C MET A 135 10.29 5.85 2.50
N ASP A 136 11.54 5.50 2.28
CA ASP A 136 12.67 6.44 2.12
C ASP A 136 13.14 6.37 0.67
N LEU A 137 12.54 7.20 -0.19
CA LEU A 137 12.86 7.22 -1.62
C LEU A 137 14.21 7.87 -1.91
N ASP A 138 14.72 8.69 -1.00
CA ASP A 138 16.06 9.28 -1.13
C ASP A 138 17.17 8.22 -1.02
N ASN A 139 16.89 7.13 -0.29
CA ASN A 139 17.78 5.99 -0.11
C ASN A 139 17.24 4.69 -0.77
N ASN A 140 16.11 4.75 -1.46
CA ASN A 140 15.45 3.60 -2.13
C ASN A 140 15.16 2.45 -1.16
N LYS A 141 14.53 2.76 -0.02
CA LYS A 141 14.21 1.81 1.05
C LYS A 141 12.73 1.83 1.40
N ILE A 142 12.19 0.67 1.76
CA ILE A 142 10.83 0.52 2.28
C ILE A 142 10.82 -0.40 3.49
N TYR A 143 9.99 -0.07 4.47
CA TYR A 143 9.88 -0.76 5.75
C TYR A 143 8.42 -0.95 6.12
N TRP A 144 8.13 -2.00 6.90
CA TRP A 144 6.80 -2.20 7.46
C TRP A 144 6.85 -2.33 8.97
N SER A 145 5.81 -1.81 9.62
CA SER A 145 5.53 -2.05 11.03
C SER A 145 4.21 -2.79 11.19
N LYS A 146 4.10 -3.58 12.25
CA LYS A 146 2.86 -4.16 12.74
C LYS A 146 2.55 -3.55 14.11
N ASN A 147 1.41 -2.90 14.24
CA ASN A 147 0.98 -2.25 15.49
C ASN A 147 2.07 -1.34 16.08
N GLY A 148 2.72 -0.54 15.23
CA GLY A 148 3.81 0.38 15.60
C GLY A 148 5.19 -0.25 15.75
N THR A 149 5.33 -1.58 15.74
CA THR A 149 6.63 -2.26 15.83
C THR A 149 7.17 -2.58 14.45
N PHE A 150 8.30 -1.99 14.04
CA PHE A 150 8.94 -2.29 12.76
C PHE A 150 9.39 -3.74 12.69
N GLN A 151 9.05 -4.38 11.58
CA GLN A 151 9.39 -5.78 11.30
C GLN A 151 10.82 -5.89 10.79
N ASN A 152 11.37 -7.13 10.76
CA ASN A 152 12.73 -7.42 10.30
C ASN A 152 13.81 -6.53 10.97
N SER A 153 13.60 -6.17 12.25
CA SER A 153 14.45 -5.21 12.98
C SER A 153 14.62 -3.86 12.24
N GLY A 154 13.59 -3.43 11.51
CA GLY A 154 13.61 -2.26 10.65
C GLY A 154 13.89 -0.95 11.39
N VAL A 155 14.81 -0.15 10.84
CA VAL A 155 15.16 1.19 11.33
C VAL A 155 14.99 2.20 10.18
N PRO A 156 13.80 2.81 10.00
CA PRO A 156 13.53 3.70 8.87
C PRO A 156 14.43 4.94 8.80
N THR A 157 15.07 5.28 9.91
CA THR A 157 16.04 6.40 9.99
C THR A 157 17.48 5.99 9.68
N SER A 158 17.74 4.73 9.31
CA SER A 158 19.10 4.22 9.04
C SER A 158 19.69 4.70 7.69
N GLY A 159 18.94 5.48 6.92
CA GLY A 159 19.38 6.06 5.66
C GLY A 159 19.81 4.98 4.65
N SER A 160 20.94 5.19 4.00
CA SER A 160 21.45 4.26 2.98
C SER A 160 21.80 2.86 3.51
N THR A 161 22.09 2.71 4.82
CA THR A 161 22.31 1.41 5.47
C THR A 161 21.11 0.49 5.30
N GLY A 162 19.87 1.04 5.41
CA GLY A 162 18.65 0.31 5.16
C GLY A 162 18.42 -0.87 6.09
N THR A 163 18.74 -0.73 7.39
CA THR A 163 18.59 -1.81 8.38
C THR A 163 17.15 -2.33 8.38
N GLY A 164 16.95 -3.61 8.05
CA GLY A 164 15.65 -4.28 7.97
C GLY A 164 14.75 -3.85 6.80
N ALA A 165 15.25 -3.01 5.88
CA ALA A 165 14.51 -2.58 4.70
C ALA A 165 14.46 -3.64 3.60
N LEU A 166 13.49 -3.50 2.70
CA LEU A 166 13.62 -3.98 1.32
C LEU A 166 14.05 -2.81 0.43
N ASN A 167 14.69 -3.17 -0.70
CA ASN A 167 15.15 -2.18 -1.66
C ASN A 167 14.04 -1.82 -2.65
N LEU A 168 13.93 -0.54 -2.96
CA LEU A 168 13.16 0.01 -4.06
C LEU A 168 14.07 0.28 -5.26
N THR A 169 13.50 0.35 -6.45
CA THR A 169 14.25 0.69 -7.67
C THR A 169 14.44 2.21 -7.74
N ALA A 170 15.68 2.64 -7.88
CA ALA A 170 16.03 4.06 -7.97
C ALA A 170 15.38 4.72 -9.20
N GLY A 171 14.93 5.96 -9.05
CA GLY A 171 14.32 6.75 -10.13
C GLY A 171 12.89 6.35 -10.48
N THR A 172 12.31 5.39 -9.79
CA THR A 172 10.92 4.95 -9.99
C THR A 172 9.97 5.84 -9.19
N THR A 173 8.83 6.18 -9.78
CA THR A 173 7.74 6.88 -9.07
C THR A 173 6.88 5.86 -8.35
N TYR A 174 6.99 5.81 -7.03
CA TYR A 174 6.21 4.90 -6.20
C TYR A 174 4.95 5.55 -5.66
N ALA A 175 3.87 4.77 -5.65
CA ALA A 175 2.64 5.06 -4.89
C ALA A 175 2.44 3.97 -3.84
N PHE A 176 1.84 4.32 -2.70
CA PHE A 176 1.36 3.33 -1.75
C PHE A 176 0.27 2.48 -2.38
N ALA A 177 0.21 1.21 -2.01
CA ALA A 177 -0.69 0.26 -2.61
C ALA A 177 -1.23 -0.74 -1.59
N LEU A 178 -2.47 -1.18 -1.84
CA LEU A 178 -3.14 -2.23 -1.10
C LEU A 178 -3.60 -3.30 -2.09
N THR A 179 -3.33 -4.56 -1.79
CA THR A 179 -3.83 -5.72 -2.54
C THR A 179 -4.66 -6.61 -1.62
N GLY A 180 -5.80 -7.09 -2.10
CA GLY A 180 -6.66 -8.02 -1.38
C GLY A 180 -7.53 -8.87 -2.30
#